data_c569c8d8bf64ca2251e3cae8f5616099
#
_entry.id   c569c8d8bf64ca2251e3cae8f5616099
#
_cell.length_a   1.000
_cell.length_b   1.000
_cell.length_c   1.000
_cell.angle_alpha   90.00
_cell.angle_beta   90.00
_cell.angle_gamma   90.00
#
_symmetry.space_group_name_H-M   'P 1'
#
loop_
_entity.id
_entity.type
_entity.pdbx_description
1 polymer ?
#
loop_
_entity_poly.entity_id
_entity_poly.type
_entity_poly.pdbx_seq_one_letter_code
_entity_poly.pdbx_strand_id
1 'polypeptide(L)'
;MTAESESIIAATLANGGTCPITEEKVMKHDSVRNVLSLMLSCGLYNYSGDFAFEVGLPAKSGVSGTLMVVVPDVMGICLWSPPLGEFGNSIRGVKFCEELVKVYNFQQPKSLGFDSLNQSDPTKNKYETISEMVFNIHMAANAGDET
;
A
#
# COMPACT_ATOMS: atom_id res chain seq x y z
N MET A 1 -15.63 -1.57 16.83
CA MET A 1 -14.97 -0.54 15.99
C MET A 1 -15.57 -0.61 14.61
N THR A 2 -15.71 0.50 13.88
CA THR A 2 -16.18 0.52 12.50
C THR A 2 -14.98 0.50 11.54
N ALA A 3 -15.19 0.15 10.26
CA ALA A 3 -14.13 0.19 9.25
C ALA A 3 -13.57 1.62 9.07
N GLU A 4 -14.43 2.65 9.21
CA GLU A 4 -13.99 4.05 9.18
C GLU A 4 -13.05 4.38 10.33
N SER A 5 -13.36 3.98 11.57
CA SER A 5 -12.47 4.21 12.72
C SER A 5 -11.13 3.47 12.56
N GLU A 6 -11.16 2.27 12.02
CA GLU A 6 -9.95 1.47 11.77
C GLU A 6 -9.11 2.07 10.62
N SER A 7 -9.74 2.64 9.60
CA SER A 7 -9.02 3.33 8.52
C SER A 7 -8.30 4.58 9.01
N ILE A 8 -8.85 5.31 10.01
CA ILE A 8 -8.17 6.45 10.65
C ILE A 8 -6.92 5.99 11.40
N ILE A 9 -6.97 4.83 12.08
CA ILE A 9 -5.79 4.25 12.73
C ILE A 9 -4.73 3.89 11.69
N ALA A 10 -5.13 3.24 10.60
CA ALA A 10 -4.23 2.92 9.49
C ALA A 10 -3.62 4.20 8.86
N ALA A 11 -4.44 5.24 8.66
CA ALA A 11 -3.99 6.52 8.13
C ALA A 11 -3.04 7.25 9.12
N THR A 12 -3.25 7.11 10.42
CA THR A 12 -2.33 7.62 11.45
C THR A 12 -0.95 6.94 11.35
N LEU A 13 -0.93 5.63 11.13
CA LEU A 13 0.30 4.89 10.89
C LEU A 13 0.95 5.32 9.56
N ALA A 14 0.18 5.48 8.49
CA ALA A 14 0.67 5.96 7.20
C ALA A 14 1.29 7.36 7.31
N ASN A 15 0.72 8.22 8.16
CA ASN A 15 1.18 9.60 8.42
C ASN A 15 2.23 9.68 9.56
N GLY A 16 3.03 8.65 9.72
CA GLY A 16 4.15 8.63 10.68
C GLY A 16 3.77 8.79 12.14
N GLY A 17 2.51 8.47 12.50
CA GLY A 17 1.97 8.52 13.87
C GLY A 17 1.25 9.82 14.24
N THR A 18 0.93 10.66 13.27
CA THR A 18 0.09 11.85 13.44
C THR A 18 -1.30 11.57 12.87
N CYS A 19 -2.34 11.72 13.69
CA CYS A 19 -3.72 11.51 13.25
C CYS A 19 -4.10 12.55 12.17
N PRO A 20 -4.56 12.14 10.98
CA PRO A 20 -4.87 13.10 9.92
C PRO A 20 -6.16 13.90 10.17
N ILE A 21 -7.00 13.47 11.12
CA ILE A 21 -8.26 14.16 11.45
C ILE A 21 -8.07 15.19 12.55
N THR A 22 -7.33 14.83 13.62
CA THR A 22 -7.13 15.70 14.79
C THR A 22 -5.81 16.45 14.75
N GLU A 23 -4.90 16.11 13.82
CA GLU A 23 -3.53 16.63 13.72
C GLU A 23 -2.68 16.34 14.97
N GLU A 24 -3.16 15.50 15.88
CA GLU A 24 -2.47 15.15 17.10
C GLU A 24 -1.39 14.08 16.84
N LYS A 25 -0.22 14.28 17.43
CA LYS A 25 0.87 13.28 17.41
C LYS A 25 0.57 12.17 18.41
N VAL A 26 0.04 11.05 17.92
CA VAL A 26 -0.40 9.91 18.75
C VAL A 26 0.74 8.94 19.03
N MET A 27 1.68 8.76 18.08
CA MET A 27 2.76 7.78 18.18
C MET A 27 4.11 8.38 17.77
N LYS A 28 5.19 7.89 18.39
CA LYS A 28 6.55 8.23 17.96
C LYS A 28 6.87 7.53 16.64
N HIS A 29 7.69 8.16 15.81
CA HIS A 29 8.09 7.63 14.50
C HIS A 29 8.73 6.24 14.57
N ASP A 30 9.63 6.00 15.54
CA ASP A 30 10.25 4.70 15.74
C ASP A 30 9.24 3.60 16.10
N SER A 31 8.21 3.93 16.89
CA SER A 31 7.12 3.00 17.21
C SER A 31 6.31 2.64 15.97
N VAL A 32 6.00 3.63 15.12
CA VAL A 32 5.31 3.41 13.85
C VAL A 32 6.12 2.49 12.95
N ARG A 33 7.41 2.77 12.77
CA ARG A 33 8.31 1.92 11.97
C ARG A 33 8.31 0.46 12.45
N ASN A 34 8.40 0.25 13.77
CA ASN A 34 8.38 -1.09 14.34
C ASN A 34 7.05 -1.81 14.12
N VAL A 35 5.92 -1.09 14.30
CA VAL A 35 4.58 -1.64 14.03
C VAL A 35 4.42 -2.02 12.56
N LEU A 36 4.80 -1.15 11.62
CA LEU A 36 4.71 -1.44 10.19
C LEU A 36 5.59 -2.63 9.79
N SER A 37 6.78 -2.77 10.36
CA SER A 37 7.66 -3.93 10.14
C SER A 37 7.02 -5.22 10.63
N LEU A 38 6.38 -5.21 11.80
CA LEU A 38 5.65 -6.37 12.32
C LEU A 38 4.40 -6.68 11.47
N MET A 39 3.67 -5.68 11.03
CA MET A 39 2.52 -5.86 10.14
C MET A 39 2.92 -6.48 8.80
N LEU A 40 4.07 -6.10 8.24
CA LEU A 40 4.58 -6.66 7.00
C LEU A 40 5.02 -8.12 7.15
N SER A 41 5.73 -8.46 8.25
CA SER A 41 6.33 -9.78 8.44
C SER A 41 5.38 -10.84 8.99
N CYS A 42 4.42 -10.46 9.83
CA CYS A 42 3.54 -11.40 10.57
C CYS A 42 2.10 -10.89 10.78
N GLY A 43 1.62 -9.96 9.97
CA GLY A 43 0.28 -9.36 10.11
C GLY A 43 -0.88 -10.25 9.67
N LEU A 44 -0.66 -11.26 8.83
CA LEU A 44 -1.69 -12.10 8.22
C LEU A 44 -1.59 -13.59 8.60
N TYR A 45 -1.18 -13.90 9.82
CA TYR A 45 -1.01 -15.29 10.28
C TYR A 45 -0.07 -16.07 9.36
N ASN A 46 -0.44 -17.31 8.98
CA ASN A 46 0.40 -18.14 8.10
C ASN A 46 0.47 -17.63 6.64
N TYR A 47 -0.40 -16.68 6.26
CA TYR A 47 -0.40 -16.06 4.92
C TYR A 47 0.52 -14.83 4.82
N SER A 48 1.20 -14.44 5.88
CA SER A 48 1.99 -13.19 5.92
C SER A 48 3.10 -13.16 4.87
N GLY A 49 3.78 -14.28 4.66
CA GLY A 49 4.86 -14.39 3.67
C GLY A 49 4.37 -14.21 2.23
N ASP A 50 3.30 -14.90 1.86
CA ASP A 50 2.70 -14.81 0.54
C ASP A 50 2.17 -13.39 0.27
N PHE A 51 1.48 -12.81 1.26
CA PHE A 51 0.97 -11.45 1.15
C PHE A 51 2.11 -10.40 1.02
N ALA A 52 3.19 -10.58 1.76
CA ALA A 52 4.35 -9.69 1.65
C ALA A 52 5.02 -9.79 0.27
N PHE A 53 5.03 -10.98 -0.33
CA PHE A 53 5.56 -11.20 -1.67
C PHE A 53 4.63 -10.65 -2.77
N GLU A 54 3.31 -10.93 -2.68
CA GLU A 54 2.34 -10.56 -3.72
C GLU A 54 1.89 -9.10 -3.64
N VAL A 55 1.71 -8.57 -2.42
CA VAL A 55 1.17 -7.22 -2.18
C VAL A 55 2.25 -6.26 -1.68
N GLY A 56 3.12 -6.71 -0.77
CA GLY A 56 4.26 -5.93 -0.29
C GLY A 56 3.90 -4.73 0.60
N LEU A 57 2.69 -4.69 1.16
CA LEU A 57 2.22 -3.63 2.04
C LEU A 57 2.06 -4.12 3.48
N PRO A 58 2.40 -3.30 4.49
CA PRO A 58 2.08 -3.59 5.88
C PRO A 58 0.58 -3.76 6.07
N ALA A 59 0.16 -4.92 6.60
CA ALA A 59 -1.25 -5.21 6.81
C ALA A 59 -1.50 -6.03 8.07
N LYS A 60 -2.71 -5.94 8.62
CA LYS A 60 -3.14 -6.71 9.79
C LYS A 60 -4.53 -7.29 9.58
N SER A 61 -4.62 -8.59 9.66
CA SER A 61 -5.86 -9.34 9.54
C SER A 61 -6.52 -9.59 10.90
N GLY A 62 -7.85 -9.57 10.92
CA GLY A 62 -8.67 -9.93 12.08
C GLY A 62 -9.67 -11.03 11.72
N VAL A 63 -9.89 -11.97 12.66
CA VAL A 63 -10.85 -13.09 12.48
C VAL A 63 -12.32 -12.65 12.36
N SER A 64 -12.61 -11.38 12.61
CA SER A 64 -13.91 -10.76 12.31
C SER A 64 -14.14 -10.51 10.83
N GLY A 65 -13.13 -10.72 9.99
CA GLY A 65 -13.16 -10.40 8.56
C GLY A 65 -12.59 -9.00 8.25
N THR A 66 -11.99 -8.32 9.21
CA THR A 66 -11.30 -7.06 8.97
C THR A 66 -9.92 -7.31 8.36
N LEU A 67 -9.50 -6.39 7.48
CA LEU A 67 -8.15 -6.28 6.97
C LEU A 67 -7.76 -4.80 6.94
N MET A 68 -6.83 -4.44 7.82
CA MET A 68 -6.21 -3.12 7.85
C MET A 68 -4.96 -3.14 6.98
N VAL A 69 -4.79 -2.17 6.11
CA VAL A 69 -3.60 -2.04 5.24
C VAL A 69 -3.06 -0.62 5.34
N VAL A 70 -1.76 -0.50 5.40
CA VAL A 70 -1.08 0.80 5.46
C VAL A 70 -0.25 0.97 4.20
N VAL A 71 -0.51 2.05 3.47
CA VAL A 71 0.35 2.53 2.39
C VAL A 71 1.15 3.70 2.96
N PRO A 72 2.42 3.51 3.37
CA PRO A 72 3.21 4.54 4.03
C PRO A 72 3.25 5.83 3.20
N ASP A 73 3.12 6.98 3.87
CA ASP A 73 3.12 8.32 3.30
C ASP A 73 1.98 8.63 2.31
N VAL A 74 1.02 7.69 2.12
CA VAL A 74 -0.07 7.84 1.15
C VAL A 74 -1.43 7.73 1.82
N MET A 75 -1.79 6.54 2.36
CA MET A 75 -3.11 6.31 2.92
C MET A 75 -3.18 5.13 3.89
N GLY A 76 -4.23 5.12 4.72
CA GLY A 76 -4.68 3.96 5.47
C GLY A 76 -5.96 3.38 4.87
N ILE A 77 -6.02 2.06 4.77
CA ILE A 77 -7.17 1.32 4.23
C ILE A 77 -7.69 0.38 5.31
N CYS A 78 -9.00 0.30 5.45
CA CYS A 78 -9.65 -0.76 6.22
C CYS A 78 -10.75 -1.40 5.38
N LEU A 79 -10.70 -2.72 5.30
CA LEU A 79 -11.68 -3.55 4.61
C LEU A 79 -12.38 -4.45 5.61
N TRP A 80 -13.67 -4.69 5.41
CA TRP A 80 -14.41 -5.67 6.19
C TRP A 80 -15.22 -6.59 5.29
N SER A 81 -14.93 -7.89 5.39
CA SER A 81 -15.68 -8.93 4.71
C SER A 81 -15.57 -10.23 5.53
N PRO A 82 -16.67 -10.72 6.15
CA PRO A 82 -16.67 -11.87 7.06
C PRO A 82 -16.21 -13.20 6.48
N PRO A 83 -16.39 -13.55 5.17
CA PRO A 83 -15.87 -14.81 4.64
C PRO A 83 -14.35 -14.87 4.76
N LEU A 84 -13.85 -15.87 5.49
CA LEU A 84 -12.43 -16.11 5.72
C LEU A 84 -11.93 -17.26 4.86
N GLY A 85 -10.68 -17.16 4.40
CA GLY A 85 -9.95 -18.24 3.77
C GLY A 85 -9.35 -19.23 4.78
N GLU A 86 -8.63 -20.22 4.28
CA GLU A 86 -8.01 -21.28 5.05
C GLU A 86 -7.10 -20.76 6.18
N PHE A 87 -6.40 -19.67 5.95
CA PHE A 87 -5.49 -19.06 6.93
C PHE A 87 -6.15 -18.01 7.84
N GLY A 88 -7.48 -17.87 7.79
CA GLY A 88 -8.22 -16.95 8.67
C GLY A 88 -8.24 -15.50 8.23
N ASN A 89 -7.86 -15.20 6.99
CA ASN A 89 -7.87 -13.85 6.41
C ASN A 89 -9.13 -13.64 5.57
N SER A 90 -9.62 -12.40 5.49
CA SER A 90 -10.73 -12.03 4.62
C SER A 90 -10.37 -12.31 3.15
N ILE A 91 -11.10 -13.22 2.50
CA ILE A 91 -10.87 -13.62 1.10
C ILE A 91 -10.98 -12.41 0.16
N ARG A 92 -12.06 -11.63 0.33
CA ARG A 92 -12.30 -10.44 -0.52
C ARG A 92 -11.31 -9.32 -0.21
N GLY A 93 -10.92 -9.18 1.06
CA GLY A 93 -9.93 -8.19 1.48
C GLY A 93 -8.56 -8.45 0.87
N VAL A 94 -8.08 -9.69 0.92
CA VAL A 94 -6.82 -10.10 0.27
C VAL A 94 -6.90 -9.87 -1.23
N LYS A 95 -7.97 -10.34 -1.89
CA LYS A 95 -8.14 -10.17 -3.33
C LYS A 95 -8.18 -8.72 -3.78
N PHE A 96 -8.81 -7.85 -2.99
CA PHE A 96 -8.80 -6.42 -3.23
C PHE A 96 -7.38 -5.85 -3.22
N CYS A 97 -6.54 -6.24 -2.24
CA CYS A 97 -5.16 -5.77 -2.15
C CYS A 97 -4.31 -6.24 -3.32
N GLU A 98 -4.46 -7.48 -3.76
CA GLU A 98 -3.80 -8.03 -4.95
C GLU A 98 -4.14 -7.23 -6.22
N GLU A 99 -5.41 -6.88 -6.41
CA GLU A 99 -5.83 -6.07 -7.57
C GLU A 99 -5.40 -4.60 -7.44
N LEU A 100 -5.40 -4.06 -6.21
CA LEU A 100 -4.98 -2.69 -5.94
C LEU A 100 -3.53 -2.45 -6.35
N VAL A 101 -2.61 -3.36 -5.99
CA VAL A 101 -1.18 -3.22 -6.32
C VAL A 101 -0.86 -3.48 -7.79
N LYS A 102 -1.78 -4.09 -8.55
CA LYS A 102 -1.65 -4.18 -10.02
C LYS A 102 -1.97 -2.87 -10.72
N VAL A 103 -2.84 -2.06 -10.12
CA VAL A 103 -3.28 -0.76 -10.68
C VAL A 103 -2.35 0.36 -10.25
N TYR A 104 -1.92 0.35 -8.99
CA TYR A 104 -1.13 1.41 -8.39
C TYR A 104 0.23 0.90 -7.94
N ASN A 105 1.28 1.65 -8.28
CA ASN A 105 2.63 1.34 -7.82
C ASN A 105 2.84 1.86 -6.40
N PHE A 106 2.53 1.04 -5.40
CA PHE A 106 2.82 1.32 -3.99
C PHE A 106 4.15 0.75 -3.51
N GLN A 107 4.81 -0.06 -4.32
CA GLN A 107 6.05 -0.72 -3.93
C GLN A 107 7.22 0.26 -4.04
N GLN A 108 7.96 0.44 -2.96
CA GLN A 108 9.30 1.00 -2.98
C GLN A 108 10.31 -0.14 -2.80
N PRO A 109 11.47 -0.05 -3.44
CA PRO A 109 12.07 0.93 -4.33
C PRO A 109 12.39 0.39 -5.74
N LYS A 110 12.64 1.29 -6.67
CA LYS A 110 13.10 1.10 -8.06
C LYS A 110 14.38 0.23 -8.25
N SER A 111 14.83 -0.52 -7.23
CA SER A 111 16.14 -1.21 -7.23
C SER A 111 16.13 -2.62 -7.81
N LEU A 112 14.98 -3.21 -8.14
CA LEU A 112 14.92 -4.59 -8.65
C LEU A 112 14.35 -4.75 -10.06
N GLY A 113 14.17 -3.65 -10.83
CA GLY A 113 13.96 -3.73 -12.27
C GLY A 113 12.68 -4.42 -12.75
N PHE A 114 11.68 -4.60 -11.89
CA PHE A 114 10.38 -5.12 -12.31
C PHE A 114 9.51 -3.99 -12.85
N ASP A 115 8.96 -4.20 -14.03
CA ASP A 115 8.22 -3.25 -14.85
C ASP A 115 7.09 -2.52 -14.10
N SER A 116 7.40 -1.36 -13.53
CA SER A 116 6.40 -0.40 -13.05
C SER A 116 5.88 0.52 -14.16
N LEU A 117 6.22 0.25 -15.41
CA LEU A 117 5.92 1.11 -16.56
C LEU A 117 4.42 1.30 -16.84
N ASN A 118 3.56 0.43 -16.31
CA ASN A 118 2.12 0.49 -16.52
C ASN A 118 1.30 0.80 -15.26
N GLN A 119 1.94 1.08 -14.12
CA GLN A 119 1.25 1.35 -12.85
C GLN A 119 1.19 2.84 -12.55
N SER A 120 0.03 3.29 -12.06
CA SER A 120 -0.17 4.68 -11.65
C SER A 120 0.51 4.96 -10.31
N ASP A 121 1.23 6.07 -10.23
CA ASP A 121 1.73 6.59 -8.95
C ASP A 121 0.58 7.35 -8.24
N PRO A 122 0.10 6.85 -7.08
CA PRO A 122 -1.04 7.46 -6.39
C PRO A 122 -0.72 8.83 -5.78
N THR A 123 0.55 9.18 -5.65
CA THR A 123 0.99 10.48 -5.11
C THR A 123 1.07 11.55 -6.17
N LYS A 124 1.01 11.17 -7.46
CA LYS A 124 1.11 12.10 -8.57
C LYS A 124 -0.26 12.55 -9.08
N ASN A 125 -0.34 13.82 -9.38
CA ASN A 125 -1.48 14.39 -10.06
C ASN A 125 -1.55 13.83 -11.50
N LYS A 126 -2.75 13.63 -12.03
CA LYS A 126 -2.98 13.12 -13.38
C LYS A 126 -2.23 13.90 -14.48
N TYR A 127 -2.04 15.19 -14.29
CA TYR A 127 -1.30 16.05 -15.24
C TYR A 127 0.22 15.85 -15.15
N GLU A 128 0.75 15.56 -13.97
CA GLU A 128 2.19 15.25 -13.78
C GLU A 128 2.54 13.92 -14.44
N THR A 129 1.69 12.91 -14.28
CA THR A 129 1.84 11.59 -14.93
C THR A 129 1.84 11.71 -16.45
N ILE A 130 0.94 12.54 -17.03
CA ILE A 130 0.90 12.79 -18.49
C ILE A 130 2.16 13.53 -18.93
N SER A 131 2.61 14.54 -18.21
CA SER A 131 3.83 15.30 -18.52
C SER A 131 5.07 14.43 -18.52
N GLU A 132 5.22 13.54 -17.54
CA GLU A 132 6.32 12.57 -17.50
C GLU A 132 6.24 11.56 -18.64
N MET A 133 5.05 11.09 -19.00
CA MET A 133 4.86 10.17 -20.11
C MET A 133 5.25 10.81 -21.44
N VAL A 134 4.85 12.06 -21.67
CA VAL A 134 5.25 12.85 -22.86
C VAL A 134 6.75 13.09 -22.87
N PHE A 135 7.36 13.45 -21.74
CA PHE A 135 8.80 13.64 -21.62
C PHE A 135 9.57 12.34 -21.93
N ASN A 136 9.15 11.21 -21.37
CA ASN A 136 9.79 9.91 -21.62
C ASN A 136 9.67 9.46 -23.07
N ILE A 137 8.53 9.71 -23.73
CA ILE A 137 8.34 9.43 -25.17
C ILE A 137 9.29 10.32 -26.00
N HIS A 138 9.42 11.59 -25.64
CA HIS A 138 10.31 12.53 -26.35
C HIS A 138 11.79 12.13 -26.19
N MET A 139 12.20 11.72 -24.99
CA MET A 139 13.56 11.23 -24.73
C MET A 139 13.86 9.93 -25.47
N ALA A 140 12.91 9.00 -25.53
CA ALA A 140 13.06 7.76 -26.27
C ALA A 140 13.15 7.98 -27.80
N ALA A 141 12.38 8.94 -28.33
CA ALA A 141 12.44 9.32 -29.74
C ALA A 141 13.80 9.94 -30.10
N ASN A 142 14.35 10.81 -29.24
CA ASN A 142 15.66 11.44 -29.47
C ASN A 142 16.84 10.46 -29.35
N ALA A 143 16.71 9.43 -28.50
CA ALA A 143 17.75 8.39 -28.35
C ALA A 143 17.80 7.41 -29.53
N GLY A 144 16.76 7.36 -30.37
CA GLY A 144 16.72 6.53 -31.60
C GLY A 144 17.31 7.20 -32.86
N ASP A 145 17.67 8.47 -32.81
CA ASP A 145 18.22 9.22 -33.92
C ASP A 145 19.77 9.21 -34.01
N GLU A 146 20.43 8.46 -33.15
CA GLU A 146 21.91 8.31 -33.12
C GLU A 146 22.40 6.97 -33.72
N THR A 147 21.69 6.38 -34.71
CA THR A 147 22.19 5.20 -35.44
C THR A 147 22.21 5.44 -36.95
#